data_2f2a108517b1c4e5a635e8ed89223bf1
#
_entry.id   2f2a108517b1c4e5a635e8ed89223bf1
#
_cell.length_a   1.000
_cell.length_b   1.000
_cell.length_c   1.000
_cell.angle_alpha   90.00
_cell.angle_beta   90.00
_cell.angle_gamma   90.00
#
_symmetry.space_group_name_H-M   'P 1'
#
loop_
_entity.id
_entity.type
_entity.pdbx_description
1 polymer ?
#
loop_
_entity_poly.entity_id
_entity_poly.type
_entity_poly.pdbx_seq_one_letter_code
_entity_poly.pdbx_strand_id
1 'polypeptide(L)'
;EIGGNVVIPKSHNFFKDLPEEYKERVERLPLDIDHFRFPHDDPKLSSEPAVMAHMEPGDMLLWDSRTIHCSSSGSSLPEGTNDLIRAASLICMMPKELSSKEIIEKRIHAAENLVSTTNWTNDFRNADEFPIILEAENRDQYKWPKKPNLSEYQKDLIA
;
A
#
# COMPACT_ATOMS: atom_id res chain seq x y z
N GLU A 1 -16.74 10.57 11.16
CA GLU A 1 -15.64 9.57 11.17
C GLU A 1 -14.61 9.92 10.11
N ILE A 2 -13.32 9.79 10.43
CA ILE A 2 -12.21 10.13 9.52
C ILE A 2 -11.84 9.02 8.54
N GLY A 3 -12.60 7.93 8.51
CA GLY A 3 -12.30 6.75 7.70
C GLY A 3 -11.15 5.93 8.24
N GLY A 4 -10.83 4.82 7.58
CA GLY A 4 -9.79 3.93 8.07
C GLY A 4 -9.57 2.73 7.17
N ASN A 5 -8.73 1.81 7.64
CA ASN A 5 -8.57 0.50 7.03
C ASN A 5 -9.69 -0.42 7.50
N VAL A 6 -10.38 -1.03 6.56
CA VAL A 6 -11.46 -1.99 6.80
C VAL A 6 -10.97 -3.36 6.37
N VAL A 7 -11.15 -4.35 7.21
CA VAL A 7 -10.69 -5.73 6.96
C VAL A 7 -11.84 -6.72 7.15
N ILE A 8 -11.79 -7.83 6.43
CA ILE A 8 -12.61 -9.00 6.72
C ILE A 8 -11.76 -9.93 7.59
N PRO A 9 -12.11 -10.12 8.88
CA PRO A 9 -11.32 -10.94 9.79
C PRO A 9 -11.15 -12.36 9.26
N LYS A 10 -9.97 -12.96 9.49
CA LYS A 10 -9.62 -14.32 9.07
C LYS A 10 -9.60 -14.60 7.57
N SER A 11 -9.89 -13.61 6.73
CA SER A 11 -9.94 -13.79 5.26
C SER A 11 -8.59 -14.21 4.65
N HIS A 12 -7.46 -13.93 5.31
CA HIS A 12 -6.15 -14.44 4.91
C HIS A 12 -6.09 -15.98 4.82
N ASN A 13 -6.97 -16.69 5.52
CA ASN A 13 -7.05 -18.14 5.45
C ASN A 13 -7.58 -18.63 4.10
N PHE A 14 -8.36 -17.82 3.38
CA PHE A 14 -8.86 -18.17 2.05
C PHE A 14 -7.76 -18.19 1.00
N PHE A 15 -6.65 -17.52 1.24
CA PHE A 15 -5.60 -17.37 0.25
C PHE A 15 -4.98 -18.68 -0.18
N LYS A 16 -4.90 -19.67 0.71
CA LYS A 16 -4.36 -21.00 0.41
C LYS A 16 -5.29 -21.83 -0.47
N ASP A 17 -6.58 -21.60 -0.34
CA ASP A 17 -7.65 -22.36 -0.98
C ASP A 17 -8.42 -21.50 -1.98
N LEU A 18 -7.74 -20.52 -2.58
CA LEU A 18 -8.35 -19.71 -3.62
C LEU A 18 -8.78 -20.60 -4.79
N PRO A 19 -10.05 -20.54 -5.21
CA PRO A 19 -10.52 -21.23 -6.42
C PRO A 19 -9.65 -20.89 -7.63
N GLU A 20 -9.54 -21.83 -8.56
CA GLU A 20 -8.69 -21.68 -9.75
C GLU A 20 -9.04 -20.42 -10.55
N GLU A 21 -10.32 -20.08 -10.65
CA GLU A 21 -10.79 -18.86 -11.30
C GLU A 21 -10.14 -17.57 -10.76
N TYR A 22 -9.87 -17.50 -9.45
CA TYR A 22 -9.18 -16.34 -8.84
C TYR A 22 -7.68 -16.37 -9.15
N LYS A 23 -7.07 -17.55 -9.17
CA LYS A 23 -5.67 -17.71 -9.57
C LYS A 23 -5.44 -17.25 -11.00
N GLU A 24 -6.27 -17.71 -11.92
CA GLU A 24 -6.22 -17.25 -13.31
C GLU A 24 -6.41 -15.74 -13.46
N ARG A 25 -7.26 -15.14 -12.64
CA ARG A 25 -7.47 -13.69 -12.65
C ARG A 25 -6.25 -12.94 -12.12
N VAL A 26 -5.60 -13.45 -11.08
CA VAL A 26 -4.35 -12.88 -10.55
C VAL A 26 -3.24 -12.97 -11.59
N GLU A 27 -3.10 -14.09 -12.27
CA GLU A 27 -2.09 -14.28 -13.34
C GLU A 27 -2.28 -13.35 -14.53
N ARG A 28 -3.53 -12.93 -14.79
CA ARG A 28 -3.87 -12.00 -15.87
C ARG A 28 -3.80 -10.52 -15.47
N LEU A 29 -3.47 -10.22 -14.21
CA LEU A 29 -3.33 -8.82 -13.79
C LEU A 29 -2.18 -8.16 -14.57
N PRO A 30 -2.35 -6.91 -15.01
CA PRO A 30 -1.25 -6.12 -15.55
C PRO A 30 -0.07 -6.08 -14.56
N LEU A 31 1.15 -6.00 -15.08
CA LEU A 31 2.37 -5.98 -14.26
C LEU A 31 2.44 -4.78 -13.30
N ASP A 32 1.65 -3.77 -13.56
CA ASP A 32 1.54 -2.56 -12.73
C ASP A 32 0.49 -2.66 -11.62
N ILE A 33 -0.24 -3.77 -11.54
CA ILE A 33 -1.23 -3.99 -10.49
C ILE A 33 -0.67 -4.98 -9.48
N ASP A 34 -0.59 -4.56 -8.24
CA ASP A 34 -0.04 -5.32 -7.11
C ASP A 34 -1.11 -5.89 -6.16
N HIS A 35 -2.38 -5.80 -6.54
CA HIS A 35 -3.48 -6.27 -5.72
C HIS A 35 -4.61 -6.88 -6.57
N PHE A 36 -5.31 -7.84 -6.01
CA PHE A 36 -6.50 -8.43 -6.59
C PHE A 36 -7.76 -7.73 -6.07
N ARG A 37 -8.64 -7.32 -6.97
CA ARG A 37 -9.94 -6.73 -6.61
C ARG A 37 -11.03 -7.77 -6.70
N PHE A 38 -11.70 -8.02 -5.59
CA PHE A 38 -12.90 -8.84 -5.57
C PHE A 38 -14.07 -8.09 -6.21
N PRO A 39 -14.94 -8.76 -6.99
CA PRO A 39 -16.22 -8.20 -7.40
C PRO A 39 -17.05 -7.81 -6.18
N HIS A 40 -17.88 -6.77 -6.30
CA HIS A 40 -18.69 -6.29 -5.17
C HIS A 40 -19.70 -7.31 -4.64
N ASP A 41 -20.14 -8.23 -5.51
CA ASP A 41 -21.10 -9.30 -5.20
C ASP A 41 -20.41 -10.63 -4.85
N ASP A 42 -19.11 -10.64 -4.68
CA ASP A 42 -18.38 -11.86 -4.34
C ASP A 42 -18.80 -12.37 -2.96
N PRO A 43 -19.23 -13.64 -2.84
CA PRO A 43 -19.71 -14.21 -1.58
C PRO A 43 -18.64 -14.19 -0.47
N LYS A 44 -17.35 -14.14 -0.80
CA LYS A 44 -16.28 -14.00 0.19
C LYS A 44 -16.29 -12.66 0.91
N LEU A 45 -16.85 -11.61 0.30
CA LEU A 45 -17.00 -10.30 0.94
C LEU A 45 -18.08 -10.32 2.05
N SER A 46 -18.97 -11.29 2.02
CA SER A 46 -20.04 -11.46 2.99
C SER A 46 -19.77 -12.61 3.97
N SER A 47 -18.60 -13.24 3.92
CA SER A 47 -18.27 -14.42 4.72
C SER A 47 -18.17 -14.12 6.23
N GLU A 48 -17.76 -12.91 6.57
CA GLU A 48 -17.66 -12.39 7.94
C GLU A 48 -17.95 -10.89 7.93
N PRO A 49 -18.45 -10.32 9.02
CA PRO A 49 -18.62 -8.88 9.12
C PRO A 49 -17.29 -8.14 8.93
N ALA A 50 -17.29 -7.16 8.07
CA ALA A 50 -16.13 -6.27 7.90
C ALA A 50 -15.94 -5.39 9.15
N VAL A 51 -14.70 -5.20 9.55
CA VAL A 51 -14.32 -4.43 10.74
C VAL A 51 -13.40 -3.30 10.34
N MET A 52 -13.71 -2.08 10.77
CA MET A 52 -12.82 -0.94 10.60
C MET A 52 -11.88 -0.84 11.80
N ALA A 53 -10.59 -0.69 11.52
CA ALA A 53 -9.60 -0.43 12.55
C ALA A 53 -9.73 1.03 13.01
N HIS A 54 -10.13 1.23 14.25
CA HIS A 54 -10.11 2.55 14.89
C HIS A 54 -8.71 2.81 15.45
N MET A 55 -8.10 3.90 15.01
CA MET A 55 -6.73 4.24 15.35
C MET A 55 -6.63 5.70 15.78
N GLU A 56 -5.74 5.95 16.73
CA GLU A 56 -5.36 7.29 17.18
C GLU A 56 -4.01 7.73 16.56
N PRO A 57 -3.68 9.01 16.57
CA PRO A 57 -2.37 9.48 16.13
C PRO A 57 -1.23 8.79 16.88
N GLY A 58 -0.32 8.16 16.14
CA GLY A 58 0.79 7.37 16.69
C GLY A 58 0.57 5.88 16.74
N ASP A 59 -0.65 5.42 16.48
CA ASP A 59 -0.93 3.98 16.39
C ASP A 59 -0.30 3.35 15.14
N MET A 60 0.02 2.07 15.25
CA MET A 60 0.50 1.24 14.15
C MET A 60 -0.45 0.07 13.94
N LEU A 61 -0.92 -0.08 12.71
CA LEU A 61 -1.71 -1.23 12.27
C LEU A 61 -0.81 -2.21 11.51
N LEU A 62 -0.77 -3.44 11.98
CA LEU A 62 -0.10 -4.55 11.29
C LEU A 62 -1.15 -5.54 10.80
N TRP A 63 -1.11 -5.89 9.53
CA TRP A 63 -1.98 -6.92 8.97
C TRP A 63 -1.25 -7.76 7.92
N ASP A 64 -1.72 -8.97 7.73
CA ASP A 64 -1.29 -9.84 6.65
C ASP A 64 -1.85 -9.32 5.33
N SER A 65 -1.01 -9.10 4.32
CA SER A 65 -1.42 -8.59 3.00
C SER A 65 -2.42 -9.48 2.25
N ARG A 66 -2.52 -10.76 2.65
CA ARG A 66 -3.53 -11.71 2.13
C ARG A 66 -4.93 -11.47 2.70
N THR A 67 -5.05 -10.61 3.71
CA THR A 67 -6.35 -10.25 4.28
C THR A 67 -7.14 -9.40 3.29
N ILE A 68 -8.40 -9.75 3.07
CA ILE A 68 -9.30 -8.92 2.25
C ILE A 68 -9.50 -7.60 3.00
N HIS A 69 -9.17 -6.51 2.36
CA HIS A 69 -9.21 -5.18 2.97
C HIS A 69 -9.55 -4.09 1.95
N CYS A 70 -9.97 -2.96 2.46
CA CYS A 70 -10.14 -1.74 1.66
C CYS A 70 -9.94 -0.51 2.55
N SER A 71 -9.83 0.65 1.91
CA SER A 71 -9.90 1.92 2.61
C SER A 71 -11.35 2.40 2.66
N SER A 72 -11.82 2.80 3.83
CA SER A 72 -13.07 3.52 3.98
C SER A 72 -12.80 5.01 3.93
N SER A 73 -13.56 5.73 3.13
CA SER A 73 -13.56 7.20 3.15
C SER A 73 -14.13 7.69 4.49
N GLY A 74 -13.65 8.83 4.95
CA GLY A 74 -14.29 9.53 6.07
C GLY A 74 -15.70 9.98 5.70
N SER A 75 -16.57 10.08 6.69
CA SER A 75 -17.82 10.82 6.53
C SER A 75 -17.48 12.28 6.21
N SER A 76 -18.31 12.90 5.39
CA SER A 76 -18.09 14.26 4.89
C SER A 76 -17.62 15.22 5.99
N LEU A 77 -16.50 15.86 5.75
CA LEU A 77 -16.09 17.00 6.55
C LEU A 77 -17.09 18.15 6.38
N PRO A 78 -17.22 19.03 7.37
CA PRO A 78 -17.98 20.25 7.21
C PRO A 78 -17.52 21.01 5.97
N GLU A 79 -18.47 21.57 5.23
CA GLU A 79 -18.19 22.33 4.01
C GLU A 79 -17.18 23.45 4.31
N GLY A 80 -16.13 23.55 3.47
CA GLY A 80 -15.07 24.55 3.66
C GLY A 80 -13.90 24.10 4.55
N THR A 81 -13.89 22.88 5.07
CA THR A 81 -12.74 22.34 5.80
C THR A 81 -11.68 21.86 4.83
N ASN A 82 -10.52 22.51 4.83
CA ASN A 82 -9.35 22.14 4.01
C ASN A 82 -8.24 21.48 4.84
N ASP A 83 -8.52 21.08 6.07
CA ASP A 83 -7.52 20.54 6.97
C ASP A 83 -7.19 19.07 6.61
N LEU A 84 -5.93 18.72 6.67
CA LEU A 84 -5.48 17.34 6.60
C LEU A 84 -5.86 16.63 7.90
N ILE A 85 -6.94 15.85 7.85
CA ILE A 85 -7.48 15.18 9.03
C ILE A 85 -6.81 13.84 9.34
N ARG A 86 -6.14 13.25 8.36
CA ARG A 86 -5.43 11.99 8.52
C ARG A 86 -4.27 11.87 7.54
N ALA A 87 -3.12 11.46 8.03
CA ALA A 87 -2.00 10.98 7.25
C ALA A 87 -1.61 9.57 7.72
N ALA A 88 -1.34 8.68 6.79
CA ALA A 88 -0.86 7.33 7.08
C ALA A 88 0.36 7.02 6.22
N SER A 89 1.37 6.43 6.84
CA SER A 89 2.54 5.88 6.14
C SER A 89 2.31 4.39 5.93
N LEU A 90 2.43 3.93 4.69
CA LEU A 90 2.32 2.52 4.33
C LEU A 90 3.73 1.94 4.21
N ILE A 91 3.99 0.87 4.97
CA ILE A 91 5.28 0.19 4.98
C ILE A 91 5.02 -1.29 4.69
N CYS A 92 5.55 -1.78 3.58
CA CYS A 92 5.48 -3.19 3.22
C CYS A 92 6.80 -3.87 3.59
N MET A 93 6.72 -4.99 4.27
CA MET A 93 7.87 -5.75 4.74
C MET A 93 7.80 -7.19 4.26
N MET A 94 8.94 -7.75 3.95
CA MET A 94 9.12 -9.14 3.54
C MET A 94 10.49 -9.65 4.02
N PRO A 95 10.65 -10.95 4.25
CA PRO A 95 11.98 -11.50 4.52
C PRO A 95 12.97 -11.15 3.40
N LYS A 96 14.12 -10.60 3.77
CA LYS A 96 15.15 -10.12 2.84
C LYS A 96 15.63 -11.21 1.86
N GLU A 97 15.63 -12.45 2.31
CA GLU A 97 16.06 -13.61 1.54
C GLU A 97 15.18 -13.89 0.31
N LEU A 98 13.99 -13.32 0.28
CA LEU A 98 13.06 -13.44 -0.85
C LEU A 98 13.31 -12.39 -1.95
N SER A 99 14.19 -11.42 -1.71
CA SER A 99 14.55 -10.40 -2.68
C SER A 99 15.92 -10.70 -3.31
N SER A 100 16.04 -10.45 -4.61
CA SER A 100 17.34 -10.49 -5.27
C SER A 100 18.17 -9.26 -4.93
N LYS A 101 19.51 -9.40 -5.02
CA LYS A 101 20.42 -8.27 -4.81
C LYS A 101 20.10 -7.09 -5.73
N GLU A 102 19.73 -7.34 -6.97
CA GLU A 102 19.35 -6.32 -7.94
C GLU A 102 18.11 -5.52 -7.49
N ILE A 103 17.11 -6.21 -6.96
CA ILE A 103 15.89 -5.56 -6.45
C ILE A 103 16.21 -4.69 -5.23
N ILE A 104 17.02 -5.20 -4.31
CA ILE A 104 17.49 -4.46 -3.14
C ILE A 104 18.21 -3.17 -3.55
N GLU A 105 19.14 -3.24 -4.49
CA GLU A 105 19.86 -2.07 -5.01
C GLU A 105 18.92 -1.04 -5.64
N LYS A 106 17.94 -1.49 -6.44
CA LYS A 106 16.91 -0.61 -7.03
C LYS A 106 16.05 0.07 -5.96
N ARG A 107 15.68 -0.63 -4.91
CA ARG A 107 14.87 -0.08 -3.80
C ARG A 107 15.64 0.96 -3.00
N ILE A 108 16.91 0.70 -2.69
CA ILE A 108 17.78 1.67 -2.03
C ILE A 108 17.92 2.92 -2.90
N HIS A 109 18.19 2.75 -4.20
CA HIS A 109 18.27 3.87 -5.13
C HIS A 109 16.97 4.67 -5.19
N ALA A 110 15.82 4.01 -5.22
CA ALA A 110 14.51 4.65 -5.21
C ALA A 110 14.33 5.51 -3.95
N ALA A 111 14.64 4.96 -2.77
CA ALA A 111 14.54 5.68 -1.50
C ALA A 111 15.48 6.89 -1.44
N GLU A 112 16.73 6.77 -1.91
CA GLU A 112 17.70 7.88 -1.99
C GLU A 112 17.24 8.98 -2.95
N ASN A 113 16.41 8.66 -3.94
CA ASN A 113 15.93 9.59 -4.95
C ASN A 113 14.46 10.00 -4.79
N LEU A 114 13.81 9.62 -3.68
CA LEU A 114 12.41 9.94 -3.40
C LEU A 114 11.45 9.37 -4.47
N VAL A 115 11.79 8.25 -5.03
CA VAL A 115 10.96 7.50 -5.98
C VAL A 115 10.06 6.57 -5.19
N SER A 116 8.75 6.64 -5.42
CA SER A 116 7.81 5.71 -4.81
C SER A 116 7.92 4.32 -5.44
N THR A 117 7.69 3.30 -4.64
CA THR A 117 7.69 1.91 -5.07
C THR A 117 6.36 1.25 -4.79
N THR A 118 6.10 0.10 -5.39
CA THR A 118 4.91 -0.70 -5.13
C THR A 118 4.99 -1.41 -3.77
N ASN A 119 3.87 -2.04 -3.41
CA ASN A 119 3.77 -2.86 -2.20
C ASN A 119 4.56 -4.19 -2.29
N TRP A 120 5.14 -4.51 -3.42
CA TRP A 120 5.96 -5.70 -3.62
C TRP A 120 7.42 -5.41 -3.25
N THR A 121 7.85 -5.92 -2.11
CA THR A 121 9.22 -5.70 -1.63
C THR A 121 10.25 -6.58 -2.33
N ASN A 122 9.85 -7.71 -2.90
CA ASN A 122 10.71 -8.66 -3.64
C ASN A 122 10.66 -8.46 -5.16
N ASP A 123 9.96 -7.45 -5.63
CA ASP A 123 9.87 -7.08 -7.03
C ASP A 123 9.93 -5.55 -7.15
N PHE A 124 10.38 -5.06 -8.28
CA PHE A 124 10.44 -3.63 -8.56
C PHE A 124 9.49 -3.32 -9.71
N ARG A 125 8.22 -3.22 -9.37
CA ARG A 125 7.17 -2.80 -10.30
C ARG A 125 6.85 -1.35 -10.03
N ASN A 126 6.54 -0.59 -11.07
CA ASN A 126 6.10 0.81 -10.99
C ASN A 126 6.88 1.65 -9.98
N ALA A 127 7.88 2.31 -10.47
CA ALA A 127 8.54 3.36 -9.73
C ALA A 127 8.14 4.70 -10.36
N ASP A 128 7.38 5.49 -9.61
CA ASP A 128 7.04 6.83 -10.01
C ASP A 128 8.02 7.84 -9.42
N GLU A 129 8.63 8.64 -10.26
CA GLU A 129 9.51 9.73 -9.82
C GLU A 129 8.74 10.85 -9.12
N PHE A 130 7.40 10.86 -9.23
CA PHE A 130 6.55 11.90 -8.69
C PHE A 130 5.33 11.33 -7.99
N PRO A 131 4.81 11.98 -6.92
CA PRO A 131 3.51 11.64 -6.38
C PRO A 131 2.45 11.69 -7.49
N ILE A 132 1.78 10.58 -7.71
CA ILE A 132 0.76 10.40 -8.75
C ILE A 132 -0.36 11.47 -8.67
N ILE A 133 -0.56 12.03 -7.48
CA ILE A 133 -1.67 12.93 -7.15
C ILE A 133 -1.39 14.41 -7.52
N LEU A 134 -0.15 14.77 -7.85
CA LEU A 134 0.14 16.14 -8.26
C LEU A 134 -0.24 16.33 -9.73
N GLU A 135 -1.31 17.08 -9.95
CA GLU A 135 -1.65 17.58 -11.29
C GLU A 135 -0.46 18.34 -11.88
N ALA A 136 -0.24 18.17 -13.17
CA ALA A 136 0.90 18.76 -13.87
C ALA A 136 1.04 20.28 -13.65
N GLU A 137 -0.10 20.97 -13.52
CA GLU A 137 -0.20 22.41 -13.27
C GLU A 137 0.37 22.86 -11.92
N ASN A 138 0.42 21.96 -10.93
CA ASN A 138 0.86 22.29 -9.57
C ASN A 138 2.28 21.80 -9.27
N ARG A 139 2.92 21.09 -10.19
CA ARG A 139 4.26 20.52 -9.97
C ARG A 139 5.32 21.57 -9.72
N ASP A 140 5.27 22.68 -10.43
CA ASP A 140 6.26 23.78 -10.33
C ASP A 140 6.14 24.55 -9.00
N GLN A 141 4.99 24.43 -8.32
CA GLN A 141 4.74 25.08 -7.03
C GLN A 141 5.12 24.18 -5.85
N TYR A 142 5.36 22.89 -6.10
CA TYR A 142 5.66 21.92 -5.06
C TYR A 142 7.13 22.00 -4.64
N LYS A 143 7.35 22.22 -3.34
CA LYS A 143 8.70 22.16 -2.76
C LYS A 143 9.06 20.72 -2.46
N TRP A 144 9.87 20.14 -3.31
CA TRP A 144 10.38 18.80 -3.11
C TRP A 144 11.18 18.69 -1.80
N PRO A 145 10.96 17.63 -1.02
CA PRO A 145 11.80 17.38 0.14
C PRO A 145 13.25 17.14 -0.31
N LYS A 146 14.18 17.43 0.58
CA LYS A 146 15.59 17.12 0.33
C LYS A 146 15.77 15.61 0.24
N LYS A 147 16.55 15.16 -0.73
CA LYS A 147 16.94 13.76 -0.83
C LYS A 147 17.61 13.30 0.48
N PRO A 148 17.21 12.16 1.03
CA PRO A 148 17.80 11.66 2.27
C PRO A 148 19.24 11.20 2.02
N ASN A 149 20.09 11.39 3.02
CA ASN A 149 21.38 10.71 3.09
C ASN A 149 21.22 9.50 4.03
N LEU A 150 20.97 8.35 3.44
CA LEU A 150 20.68 7.13 4.17
C LEU A 150 21.96 6.57 4.80
N SER A 151 21.91 6.30 6.10
CA SER A 151 22.94 5.51 6.78
C SER A 151 22.92 4.04 6.31
N GLU A 152 23.99 3.31 6.53
CA GLU A 152 24.05 1.87 6.21
C GLU A 152 22.95 1.08 6.94
N TYR A 153 22.65 1.43 8.19
CA TYR A 153 21.52 0.85 8.92
C TYR A 153 20.16 1.10 8.23
N GLN A 154 19.92 2.32 7.74
CA GLN A 154 18.69 2.62 7.02
C GLN A 154 18.59 1.90 5.68
N LYS A 155 19.72 1.76 4.96
CA LYS A 155 19.78 0.95 3.74
C LYS A 155 19.49 -0.52 4.02
N ASP A 156 19.96 -1.03 5.13
CA ASP A 156 19.74 -2.43 5.55
C ASP A 156 18.27 -2.70 5.90
N LEU A 157 17.53 -1.67 6.37
CA LEU A 157 16.07 -1.76 6.60
C LEU A 157 15.25 -1.72 5.30
N ILE A 158 15.79 -1.15 4.23
CA ILE A 158 15.15 -1.07 2.91
C ILE A 158 15.42 -2.35 2.11
N ALA A 159 16.50 -3.01 2.44
CA ALA A 159 17.04 -4.16 1.71
C ALA A 159 16.25 -5.48 1.92
#